data_70c93c089ec1e39e31fa6679ac88037a
#
_entry.id   70c93c089ec1e39e31fa6679ac88037a
#
_cell.length_a   1.000
_cell.length_b   1.000
_cell.length_c   1.000
_cell.angle_alpha   90.00
_cell.angle_beta   90.00
_cell.angle_gamma   90.00
#
_symmetry.space_group_name_H-M   'P 1'
#
loop_
_entity.id
_entity.type
_entity.pdbx_description
1 polymer ?
#
loop_
_entity_poly.entity_id
_entity_poly.type
_entity_poly.pdbx_seq_one_letter_code
_entity_poly.pdbx_strand_id
1 'polypeptide(L)'
;HKLWINCTPLGGPQFEDAHLPLPNGVLTSEFAIFDLIYEPLPTPLLKAATDAGARSTDGRIMLTEQAKEAWKLFLAAYYKNL
;
A
#
# COMPACT_ATOMS: atom_id res chain seq x y z
N HIS A 1 3.66 -3.49 -18.79
CA HIS A 1 3.48 -3.48 -17.35
C HIS A 1 2.19 -2.77 -16.97
N LYS A 2 1.50 -3.30 -15.97
CA LYS A 2 0.25 -2.74 -15.48
C LYS A 2 0.39 -2.43 -14.00
N LEU A 3 -0.05 -1.25 -13.59
CA LEU A 3 -0.02 -0.82 -12.19
C LEU A 3 -1.43 -0.80 -11.64
N TRP A 4 -1.60 -1.43 -10.49
CA TRP A 4 -2.85 -1.43 -9.75
C TRP A 4 -2.60 -0.87 -8.35
N ILE A 5 -3.37 0.11 -7.95
CA ILE A 5 -3.25 0.75 -6.64
C ILE A 5 -4.56 0.57 -5.88
N ASN A 6 -4.52 -0.08 -4.71
CA ASN A 6 -5.69 -0.19 -3.84
C ASN A 6 -5.74 1.04 -2.92
N CYS A 7 -6.69 1.92 -3.17
CA CYS A 7 -6.95 3.11 -2.36
C CYS A 7 -8.18 2.92 -1.46
N THR A 8 -8.73 1.69 -1.38
CA THR A 8 -9.90 1.38 -0.56
C THR A 8 -9.48 0.92 0.82
N PRO A 9 -10.40 0.90 1.81
CA PRO A 9 -10.08 0.34 3.13
C PRO A 9 -10.12 -1.20 3.16
N LEU A 10 -10.42 -1.86 2.06
CA LEU A 10 -10.54 -3.32 2.01
C LEU A 10 -9.20 -3.99 2.29
N GLY A 11 -9.19 -4.90 3.23
CA GLY A 11 -7.98 -5.55 3.73
C GLY A 11 -7.38 -4.87 4.96
N GLY A 12 -7.85 -3.67 5.33
CA GLY A 12 -7.40 -2.95 6.51
C GLY A 12 -8.05 -3.42 7.80
N PRO A 13 -7.81 -2.73 8.94
CA PRO A 13 -8.17 -3.23 10.27
C PRO A 13 -9.65 -3.56 10.48
N GLN A 14 -10.56 -2.83 9.81
CA GLN A 14 -12.00 -3.07 9.93
C GLN A 14 -12.53 -4.02 8.85
N PHE A 15 -11.72 -4.37 7.88
CA PHE A 15 -12.11 -5.13 6.71
C PHE A 15 -11.06 -6.19 6.36
N GLU A 16 -10.51 -6.85 7.39
CA GLU A 16 -9.36 -7.76 7.22
C GLU A 16 -9.62 -8.88 6.21
N ASP A 17 -10.83 -9.45 6.24
CA ASP A 17 -11.19 -10.53 5.36
C ASP A 17 -11.82 -10.05 4.05
N ALA A 18 -12.02 -8.75 3.90
CA ALA A 18 -12.59 -8.18 2.71
C ALA A 18 -11.51 -7.93 1.66
N HIS A 19 -11.83 -8.21 0.42
CA HIS A 19 -10.92 -7.97 -0.70
C HIS A 19 -11.72 -7.51 -1.91
N LEU A 20 -11.01 -6.92 -2.86
CA LEU A 20 -11.60 -6.50 -4.11
C LEU A 20 -12.12 -7.74 -4.86
N PRO A 21 -13.30 -7.65 -5.50
CA PRO A 21 -13.88 -8.78 -6.23
C PRO A 21 -13.18 -8.98 -7.57
N LEU A 22 -11.96 -9.52 -7.52
CA LEU A 22 -11.16 -9.76 -8.72
C LEU A 22 -11.58 -11.08 -9.38
N PRO A 23 -11.82 -11.07 -10.70
CA PRO A 23 -12.01 -12.31 -11.43
C PRO A 23 -10.77 -13.20 -11.35
N ASN A 24 -10.99 -14.52 -11.35
CA ASN A 24 -9.89 -15.48 -11.36
C ASN A 24 -8.98 -15.24 -12.57
N GLY A 25 -7.69 -15.28 -12.34
CA GLY A 25 -6.71 -15.15 -13.41
C GLY A 25 -6.50 -13.72 -13.93
N VAL A 26 -7.11 -12.72 -13.31
CA VAL A 26 -6.91 -11.33 -13.74
C VAL A 26 -5.53 -10.81 -13.34
N LEU A 27 -5.00 -11.24 -12.20
CA LEU A 27 -3.65 -10.86 -11.78
C LEU A 27 -2.62 -11.79 -12.40
N THR A 28 -1.60 -11.23 -13.01
CA THR A 28 -0.49 -11.95 -13.62
C THR A 28 0.82 -11.29 -13.24
N SER A 29 1.93 -11.90 -13.66
CA SER A 29 3.27 -11.35 -13.44
C SER A 29 3.51 -10.01 -14.15
N GLU A 30 2.62 -9.60 -15.05
CA GLU A 30 2.71 -8.30 -15.71
C GLU A 30 2.27 -7.14 -14.80
N PHE A 31 1.59 -7.45 -13.70
CA PHE A 31 1.11 -6.42 -12.78
C PHE A 31 2.17 -6.03 -11.76
N ALA A 32 2.12 -4.75 -11.38
CA ALA A 32 2.74 -4.25 -10.17
C ALA A 32 1.58 -3.76 -9.28
N ILE A 33 1.51 -4.27 -8.07
CA ILE A 33 0.41 -4.01 -7.14
C ILE A 33 0.92 -3.13 -6.01
N PHE A 34 0.24 -2.02 -5.77
CA PHE A 34 0.50 -1.15 -4.64
C PHE A 34 -0.76 -1.12 -3.76
N ASP A 35 -0.65 -1.69 -2.56
CA ASP A 35 -1.74 -1.67 -1.59
C ASP A 35 -1.42 -0.63 -0.53
N LEU A 36 -2.23 0.41 -0.41
CA LEU A 36 -2.01 1.46 0.58
C LEU A 36 -2.24 0.98 2.02
N ILE A 37 -2.86 -0.17 2.18
CA ILE A 37 -3.02 -0.80 3.49
C ILE A 37 -1.66 -1.27 3.99
N TYR A 38 -1.37 -1.02 5.27
CA TYR A 38 -0.13 -1.45 5.89
C TYR A 38 -0.36 -2.28 7.16
N GLU A 39 -1.61 -2.51 7.52
CA GLU A 39 -1.98 -3.31 8.69
C GLU A 39 -3.42 -3.83 8.51
N PRO A 40 -3.69 -5.13 8.69
CA PRO A 40 -2.72 -6.20 8.88
C PRO A 40 -2.04 -6.61 7.58
N LEU A 41 -0.87 -7.22 7.68
CA LEU A 41 -0.11 -7.68 6.53
C LEU A 41 0.14 -9.19 6.62
N PRO A 42 0.19 -9.88 5.48
CA PRO A 42 -0.16 -9.36 4.15
C PRO A 42 -1.66 -9.21 3.98
N THR A 43 -2.07 -8.24 3.14
CA THR A 43 -3.49 -8.09 2.79
C THR A 43 -3.91 -9.19 1.80
N PRO A 44 -5.23 -9.45 1.65
CA PRO A 44 -5.69 -10.41 0.64
C PRO A 44 -5.20 -10.06 -0.77
N LEU A 45 -5.16 -8.78 -1.12
CA LEU A 45 -4.66 -8.35 -2.43
C LEU A 45 -3.17 -8.67 -2.61
N LEU A 46 -2.36 -8.43 -1.59
CA LEU A 46 -0.92 -8.72 -1.64
C LEU A 46 -0.66 -10.23 -1.72
N LYS A 47 -1.47 -11.04 -1.02
CA LYS A 47 -1.39 -12.50 -1.16
C LYS A 47 -1.70 -12.95 -2.57
N ALA A 48 -2.78 -12.42 -3.15
CA ALA A 48 -3.15 -12.73 -4.52
C ALA A 48 -2.07 -12.32 -5.52
N ALA A 49 -1.45 -11.16 -5.29
CA ALA A 49 -0.34 -10.69 -6.12
C ALA A 49 0.85 -11.64 -6.06
N THR A 50 1.24 -12.06 -4.86
CA THR A 50 2.34 -13.01 -4.67
C THR A 50 2.06 -14.33 -5.38
N ASP A 51 0.84 -14.87 -5.22
CA ASP A 51 0.44 -16.13 -5.84
C ASP A 51 0.45 -16.03 -7.37
N ALA A 52 0.16 -14.86 -7.91
CA ALA A 52 0.16 -14.62 -9.36
C ALA A 52 1.55 -14.28 -9.92
N GLY A 53 2.57 -14.16 -9.07
CA GLY A 53 3.91 -13.76 -9.49
C GLY A 53 4.04 -12.28 -9.79
N ALA A 54 3.08 -11.46 -9.37
CA ALA A 54 3.12 -10.02 -9.56
C ALA A 54 4.06 -9.36 -8.54
N ARG A 55 4.64 -8.24 -8.92
CA ARG A 55 5.38 -7.39 -7.98
C ARG A 55 4.38 -6.69 -7.07
N SER A 56 4.73 -6.54 -5.81
CA SER A 56 3.82 -5.90 -4.86
C SER A 56 4.56 -5.14 -3.79
N THR A 57 3.91 -4.10 -3.28
CA THR A 57 4.35 -3.35 -2.11
C THR A 57 3.14 -2.87 -1.34
N ASP A 58 3.32 -2.65 -0.05
CA ASP A 58 2.26 -2.17 0.83
C ASP A 58 2.43 -0.69 1.19
N GLY A 59 1.55 -0.18 2.06
CA GLY A 59 1.55 1.22 2.44
C GLY A 59 2.65 1.66 3.40
N ARG A 60 3.46 0.75 3.91
CA ARG A 60 4.48 1.11 4.92
C ARG A 60 5.51 2.08 4.41
N ILE A 61 5.96 1.87 3.17
CA ILE A 61 6.97 2.75 2.55
C ILE A 61 6.39 4.15 2.41
N MET A 62 5.17 4.27 1.89
CA MET A 62 4.53 5.57 1.73
C MET A 62 4.32 6.26 3.08
N LEU A 63 3.86 5.52 4.09
CA LEU A 63 3.69 6.05 5.44
C LEU A 63 5.02 6.59 6.00
N THR A 64 6.09 5.82 5.84
CA THR A 64 7.41 6.22 6.31
C THR A 64 7.92 7.45 5.58
N GLU A 65 7.78 7.50 4.26
CA GLU A 65 8.27 8.63 3.47
C GLU A 65 7.49 9.91 3.75
N GLN A 66 6.16 9.83 3.93
CA GLN A 66 5.38 11.03 4.29
C GLN A 66 5.75 11.53 5.68
N ALA A 67 6.03 10.62 6.62
CA ALA A 67 6.44 11.00 7.96
C ALA A 67 7.79 11.73 7.94
N LYS A 68 8.74 11.28 7.12
CA LYS A 68 10.03 11.94 6.95
C LYS A 68 9.86 13.35 6.39
N GLU A 69 9.01 13.52 5.39
CA GLU A 69 8.76 14.83 4.79
C GLU A 69 8.07 15.78 5.78
N ALA A 70 7.08 15.28 6.52
CA ALA A 70 6.41 16.06 7.54
C ALA A 70 7.39 16.51 8.62
N TRP A 71 8.29 15.62 9.05
CA TRP A 71 9.31 15.92 10.05
C TRP A 71 10.25 17.04 9.58
N LYS A 72 10.67 16.99 8.31
CA LYS A 72 11.50 18.05 7.73
C LYS A 72 10.80 19.41 7.79
N LEU A 73 9.51 19.43 7.47
CA LEU A 73 8.72 20.67 7.52
C LEU A 73 8.59 21.18 8.96
N PHE A 74 8.38 20.31 9.92
CA PHE A 74 8.32 20.67 11.34
C PHE A 74 9.62 21.26 11.82
N LEU A 75 10.75 20.64 11.48
CA LEU A 75 12.06 21.15 11.88
C LEU A 75 12.36 22.51 11.25
N ALA A 76 12.05 22.68 9.96
CA ALA A 76 12.23 23.95 9.28
C ALA A 76 11.43 25.07 9.93
N ALA A 77 10.17 24.80 10.29
CA ALA A 77 9.31 25.77 10.98
C ALA A 77 9.84 26.08 12.38
N TYR A 78 10.26 25.04 13.12
CA TYR A 78 10.83 25.21 14.46
C TYR A 78 12.06 26.10 14.46
N TYR A 79 13.03 25.80 13.61
CA TYR A 79 14.27 26.58 13.54
C TYR A 79 14.06 27.97 12.99
N LYS A 80 13.08 28.16 12.13
CA LYS A 80 12.76 29.49 11.60
C LYS A 80 12.24 30.44 12.68
N ASN A 81 11.61 29.92 13.72
CA ASN A 81 11.04 30.71 14.80
C ASN A 81 12.02 30.93 15.97
N LEU A 82 13.22 30.40 15.87
CA LEU A 82 14.27 30.65 16.84
C LEU A 82 15.04 31.92 16.49
#